data_f3e9083d97f2d7799feab649a73c443b
#
_entry.id   f3e9083d97f2d7799feab649a73c443b
#
_cell.length_a   1.000
_cell.length_b   1.000
_cell.length_c   1.000
_cell.angle_alpha   90.00
_cell.angle_beta   90.00
_cell.angle_gamma   90.00
#
_symmetry.space_group_name_H-M   'P 1'
#
loop_
_entity.id
_entity.type
_entity.pdbx_description
1 polymer ?
#
loop_
_entity_poly.entity_id
_entity_poly.type
_entity_poly.pdbx_seq_one_letter_code
_entity_poly.pdbx_strand_id
1 'polypeptide(L)'
;MKRTCIVIFLTIPLFVFGIVVCNPAMAQKKPVLLRLVEPAPSNDWPLAYKDMEFAKRFNERAKGEYKMEVFAGGALAKLPEYFDAVRVGAVEMADGPWGMYGFADPRLSLLEMPFLFGSNEATNYSCRPFVRLFDPILQQKFNAKGLALTNTGGLQLWTSKPVKTLEDLKGLMIGTISPSSARLIKDLGGSAVPIMWTDMYEALQKKVVDGAMQGTHGMIATQLYQVVKNGTIFFPISGYNGYTINLNVWKKMPQHIKDVLQEEADNAADWMTKVSTTQLGDDDMKVYKENGVSIYILPQAERERWEKKLAPYTEEEISKSGDFGKEIMKIAGEANKRFPYSARGMY
;
A
#
# COMPACT_ATOMS: atom_id res chain seq x y z
N MET A 1 66.12 71.60 54.33
CA MET A 1 66.22 70.17 54.06
C MET A 1 64.78 69.63 54.06
N LYS A 2 64.17 69.43 52.87
CA LYS A 2 62.84 68.92 52.68
C LYS A 2 62.88 67.42 52.42
N ARG A 3 62.29 66.58 53.29
CA ARG A 3 62.12 65.13 53.10
C ARG A 3 60.84 64.87 52.30
N THR A 4 61.03 64.33 51.09
CA THR A 4 59.89 63.86 50.24
C THR A 4 59.61 62.38 50.56
N CYS A 5 58.43 62.11 51.08
CA CYS A 5 57.92 60.73 51.23
C CYS A 5 57.29 60.26 49.90
N ILE A 6 57.87 59.19 49.36
CA ILE A 6 57.28 58.48 48.21
C ILE A 6 56.34 57.43 48.76
N VAL A 7 55.05 57.51 48.46
CA VAL A 7 54.03 56.48 48.75
C VAL A 7 53.92 55.59 47.49
N ILE A 8 54.32 54.33 47.59
CA ILE A 8 54.12 53.33 46.51
C ILE A 8 52.78 52.64 46.70
N PHE A 9 51.84 52.90 45.78
CA PHE A 9 50.60 52.16 45.70
C PHE A 9 50.86 50.81 45.00
N LEU A 10 50.74 49.68 45.73
CA LEU A 10 50.74 48.34 45.18
C LEU A 10 49.32 48.03 44.72
N THR A 11 49.07 48.04 43.43
CA THR A 11 47.82 47.54 42.83
C THR A 11 47.94 46.06 42.62
N ILE A 12 47.17 45.25 43.38
CA ILE A 12 47.02 43.82 43.19
C ILE A 12 45.96 43.61 42.09
N PRO A 13 46.24 42.93 40.94
CA PRO A 13 45.22 42.62 39.98
C PRO A 13 44.35 41.44 40.52
N LEU A 14 43.08 41.70 40.67
CA LEU A 14 42.06 40.69 40.99
C LEU A 14 41.83 39.81 39.73
N PHE A 15 42.44 38.62 39.66
CA PHE A 15 42.13 37.64 38.65
C PHE A 15 40.76 37.02 38.94
N VAL A 16 39.73 37.48 38.24
CA VAL A 16 38.43 36.80 38.25
C VAL A 16 38.58 35.54 37.38
N PHE A 17 38.72 34.39 38.05
CA PHE A 17 38.63 33.09 37.41
C PHE A 17 37.18 32.86 36.98
N GLY A 18 36.85 33.18 35.73
CA GLY A 18 35.58 32.79 35.09
C GLY A 18 35.52 31.27 34.96
N ILE A 19 34.68 30.63 35.78
CA ILE A 19 34.34 29.23 35.60
C ILE A 19 33.55 29.13 34.31
N VAL A 20 34.21 28.78 33.20
CA VAL A 20 33.52 28.37 31.96
C VAL A 20 32.87 27.02 32.26
N VAL A 21 31.57 27.04 32.62
CA VAL A 21 30.76 25.81 32.66
C VAL A 21 30.60 25.36 31.22
N CYS A 22 31.53 24.52 30.75
CA CYS A 22 31.32 23.77 29.52
C CYS A 22 30.14 22.82 29.77
N ASN A 23 28.94 23.25 29.40
CA ASN A 23 27.87 22.30 29.19
C ASN A 23 28.36 21.30 28.15
N PRO A 24 28.49 19.98 28.45
CA PRO A 24 28.76 19.02 27.43
C PRO A 24 27.58 19.13 26.45
N ALA A 25 27.79 19.69 25.28
CA ALA A 25 26.87 19.55 24.19
C ALA A 25 26.63 18.04 24.05
N MET A 26 25.48 17.56 24.53
CA MET A 26 25.09 16.17 24.29
C MET A 26 25.20 15.97 22.79
N ALA A 27 26.18 15.19 22.36
CA ALA A 27 26.32 14.84 20.95
C ALA A 27 24.97 14.21 20.56
N GLN A 28 24.19 14.95 19.82
CA GLN A 28 22.84 14.51 19.42
C GLN A 28 23.05 13.25 18.59
N LYS A 29 22.67 12.12 19.14
CA LYS A 29 22.81 10.82 18.49
C LYS A 29 22.09 10.90 17.16
N LYS A 30 22.76 10.58 16.04
CA LYS A 30 22.11 10.58 14.73
C LYS A 30 20.85 9.70 14.80
N PRO A 31 19.71 10.16 14.25
CA PRO A 31 18.49 9.36 14.22
C PRO A 31 18.72 8.04 13.50
N VAL A 32 18.07 7.00 13.95
CA VAL A 32 18.00 5.72 13.22
C VAL A 32 17.10 5.94 12.00
N LEU A 33 17.64 5.70 10.80
CA LEU A 33 16.91 5.91 9.55
C LEU A 33 15.99 4.72 9.28
N LEU A 34 14.72 5.00 8.95
CA LEU A 34 13.74 4.08 8.40
C LEU A 34 13.45 4.48 6.96
N ARG A 35 13.95 3.71 6.00
CA ARG A 35 13.66 3.91 4.58
C ARG A 35 12.38 3.15 4.24
N LEU A 36 11.35 3.90 3.85
CA LEU A 36 10.06 3.36 3.40
C LEU A 36 10.01 3.41 1.88
N VAL A 37 9.95 2.25 1.22
CA VAL A 37 9.76 2.17 -0.24
C VAL A 37 8.28 2.13 -0.59
N GLU A 38 7.91 2.89 -1.63
CA GLU A 38 6.56 3.09 -2.13
C GLU A 38 6.56 2.96 -3.67
N PRO A 39 5.65 2.18 -4.29
CA PRO A 39 5.66 1.97 -5.73
C PRO A 39 5.10 3.16 -6.55
N ALA A 40 4.19 3.95 -6.00
CA ALA A 40 3.58 5.07 -6.72
C ALA A 40 4.58 6.23 -6.93
N PRO A 41 4.46 7.00 -8.00
CA PRO A 41 5.24 8.22 -8.19
C PRO A 41 5.07 9.21 -7.03
N SER A 42 6.13 9.97 -6.72
CA SER A 42 6.15 10.88 -5.55
C SER A 42 5.09 11.99 -5.58
N ASN A 43 4.55 12.31 -6.75
CA ASN A 43 3.47 13.27 -6.93
C ASN A 43 2.08 12.62 -6.98
N ASP A 44 1.99 11.31 -6.74
CA ASP A 44 0.71 10.61 -6.70
C ASP A 44 -0.08 10.98 -5.45
N TRP A 45 -1.31 11.39 -5.65
CA TRP A 45 -2.32 11.53 -4.63
C TRP A 45 -3.43 10.50 -4.92
N PRO A 46 -3.79 9.62 -3.99
CA PRO A 46 -3.49 9.66 -2.55
C PRO A 46 -2.36 8.72 -2.10
N LEU A 47 -1.81 7.84 -2.96
CA LEU A 47 -0.94 6.74 -2.53
C LEU A 47 0.37 7.24 -1.91
N ALA A 48 1.21 7.92 -2.70
CA ALA A 48 2.47 8.47 -2.17
C ALA A 48 2.24 9.57 -1.13
N TYR A 49 1.17 10.37 -1.27
CA TYR A 49 0.82 11.40 -0.29
C TYR A 49 0.58 10.81 1.10
N LYS A 50 -0.15 9.71 1.20
CA LYS A 50 -0.39 8.96 2.44
C LYS A 50 0.92 8.63 3.16
N ASP A 51 1.91 8.14 2.42
CA ASP A 51 3.20 7.73 2.98
C ASP A 51 4.06 8.92 3.40
N MET A 52 4.00 10.01 2.65
CA MET A 52 4.69 11.26 3.02
C MET A 52 4.12 11.85 4.31
N GLU A 53 2.80 11.88 4.47
CA GLU A 53 2.15 12.33 5.71
C GLU A 53 2.41 11.37 6.88
N PHE A 54 2.44 10.06 6.64
CA PHE A 54 2.86 9.06 7.62
C PHE A 54 4.27 9.36 8.13
N ALA A 55 5.24 9.50 7.20
CA ALA A 55 6.62 9.80 7.55
C ALA A 55 6.76 11.13 8.32
N LYS A 56 6.07 12.17 7.89
CA LYS A 56 6.08 13.48 8.55
C LYS A 56 5.59 13.39 9.99
N ARG A 57 4.40 12.80 10.23
CA ARG A 57 3.81 12.65 11.57
C ARG A 57 4.67 11.77 12.49
N PHE A 58 5.19 10.66 11.94
CA PHE A 58 6.13 9.82 12.68
C PHE A 58 7.37 10.60 13.09
N ASN A 59 8.00 11.34 12.17
CA ASN A 59 9.22 12.12 12.45
C ASN A 59 9.02 13.19 13.53
N GLU A 60 7.88 13.88 13.51
CA GLU A 60 7.51 14.86 14.54
C GLU A 60 7.42 14.20 15.93
N ARG A 61 6.83 13.01 16.01
CA ARG A 61 6.58 12.28 17.25
C ARG A 61 7.79 11.48 17.75
N ALA A 62 8.66 11.03 16.85
CA ALA A 62 9.90 10.31 17.17
C ALA A 62 11.01 11.23 17.74
N LYS A 63 10.81 12.55 17.76
CA LYS A 63 11.66 13.57 18.41
C LYS A 63 13.16 13.42 18.13
N GLY A 64 13.53 12.98 16.92
CA GLY A 64 14.91 12.83 16.50
C GLY A 64 15.61 11.54 16.93
N GLU A 65 14.94 10.60 17.60
CA GLU A 65 15.47 9.27 17.87
C GLU A 65 15.47 8.40 16.60
N TYR A 66 14.40 8.51 15.81
CA TYR A 66 14.20 7.86 14.51
C TYR A 66 13.80 8.88 13.47
N LYS A 67 14.11 8.58 12.21
CA LYS A 67 13.71 9.39 11.05
C LYS A 67 13.21 8.46 9.94
N MET A 68 12.01 8.66 9.47
CA MET A 68 11.48 7.98 8.29
C MET A 68 11.68 8.84 7.05
N GLU A 69 12.13 8.22 5.97
CA GLU A 69 12.25 8.81 4.63
C GLU A 69 11.53 7.93 3.61
N VAL A 70 10.68 8.54 2.79
CA VAL A 70 9.91 7.85 1.75
C VAL A 70 10.67 7.87 0.44
N PHE A 71 10.81 6.70 -0.17
CA PHE A 71 11.46 6.48 -1.47
C PHE A 71 10.41 5.96 -2.47
N ALA A 72 9.78 6.89 -3.16
CA ALA A 72 8.69 6.63 -4.09
C ALA A 72 9.16 6.18 -5.48
N GLY A 73 8.26 5.58 -6.27
CA GLY A 73 8.49 5.25 -7.67
C GLY A 73 9.55 4.17 -7.92
N GLY A 74 9.82 3.31 -6.94
CA GLY A 74 10.83 2.24 -7.07
C GLY A 74 12.27 2.73 -7.01
N ALA A 75 12.54 3.85 -6.32
CA ALA A 75 13.87 4.49 -6.25
C ALA A 75 14.95 3.62 -5.59
N LEU A 76 14.61 2.82 -4.58
CA LEU A 76 15.57 1.93 -3.88
C LEU A 76 15.37 0.45 -4.17
N ALA A 77 14.14 0.04 -4.51
CA ALA A 77 13.80 -1.33 -4.87
C ALA A 77 12.63 -1.30 -5.85
N LYS A 78 12.50 -2.33 -6.67
CA LYS A 78 11.32 -2.51 -7.54
C LYS A 78 10.23 -3.24 -6.76
N LEU A 79 8.97 -2.99 -7.09
CA LEU A 79 7.82 -3.56 -6.38
C LEU A 79 7.91 -5.09 -6.16
N PRO A 80 8.33 -5.93 -7.14
CA PRO A 80 8.47 -7.37 -6.90
C PRO A 80 9.55 -7.75 -5.88
N GLU A 81 10.45 -6.83 -5.54
CA GLU A 81 11.60 -7.04 -4.66
C GLU A 81 11.34 -6.58 -3.22
N TYR A 82 10.22 -5.90 -2.94
CA TYR A 82 9.98 -5.23 -1.66
C TYR A 82 10.08 -6.17 -0.45
N PHE A 83 9.43 -7.34 -0.50
CA PHE A 83 9.51 -8.28 0.62
C PHE A 83 10.91 -8.84 0.82
N ASP A 84 11.67 -9.10 -0.26
CA ASP A 84 13.04 -9.52 -0.16
C ASP A 84 13.94 -8.39 0.37
N ALA A 85 13.77 -7.16 -0.11
CA ALA A 85 14.51 -6.01 0.39
C ALA A 85 14.27 -5.76 1.88
N VAL A 86 13.02 -5.86 2.34
CA VAL A 86 12.68 -5.79 3.77
C VAL A 86 13.25 -6.99 4.52
N ARG A 87 13.12 -8.22 4.00
CA ARG A 87 13.58 -9.46 4.63
C ARG A 87 15.07 -9.43 4.96
N VAL A 88 15.89 -8.95 4.01
CA VAL A 88 17.35 -8.89 4.19
C VAL A 88 17.81 -7.58 4.85
N GLY A 89 16.92 -6.61 5.07
CA GLY A 89 17.25 -5.30 5.64
C GLY A 89 17.94 -4.35 4.68
N ALA A 90 17.80 -4.55 3.36
CA ALA A 90 18.24 -3.59 2.35
C ALA A 90 17.44 -2.27 2.43
N VAL A 91 16.17 -2.37 2.84
CA VAL A 91 15.33 -1.26 3.31
C VAL A 91 14.67 -1.67 4.62
N GLU A 92 14.30 -0.69 5.44
CA GLU A 92 13.67 -0.95 6.73
C GLU A 92 12.18 -1.23 6.59
N MET A 93 11.50 -0.55 5.67
CA MET A 93 10.05 -0.61 5.51
C MET A 93 9.64 -0.62 4.04
N ALA A 94 8.47 -1.19 3.79
CA ALA A 94 7.80 -1.12 2.49
C ALA A 94 6.29 -0.93 2.66
N ASP A 95 5.67 -0.17 1.75
CA ASP A 95 4.25 -0.21 1.45
C ASP A 95 4.05 -0.91 0.10
N GLY A 96 3.19 -1.91 0.06
CA GLY A 96 2.95 -2.66 -1.17
C GLY A 96 1.87 -3.73 -1.04
N PRO A 97 1.41 -4.29 -2.18
CA PRO A 97 0.34 -5.29 -2.19
C PRO A 97 0.85 -6.64 -1.70
N TRP A 98 0.43 -7.06 -0.50
CA TRP A 98 0.86 -8.33 0.08
C TRP A 98 0.42 -9.54 -0.74
N GLY A 99 -0.75 -9.48 -1.39
CA GLY A 99 -1.29 -10.55 -2.22
C GLY A 99 -0.41 -10.89 -3.43
N MET A 100 0.33 -9.92 -3.94
CA MET A 100 1.26 -10.11 -5.05
C MET A 100 2.35 -11.15 -4.75
N TYR A 101 2.69 -11.38 -3.48
CA TYR A 101 3.71 -12.33 -3.06
C TYR A 101 3.19 -13.75 -2.83
N GLY A 102 2.00 -14.06 -3.34
CA GLY A 102 1.43 -15.41 -3.32
C GLY A 102 2.28 -16.48 -3.97
N PHE A 103 3.24 -16.12 -4.85
CA PHE A 103 4.23 -17.05 -5.39
C PHE A 103 5.22 -17.56 -4.32
N ALA A 104 5.49 -16.78 -3.28
CA ALA A 104 6.39 -17.15 -2.18
C ALA A 104 5.65 -17.85 -1.03
N ASP A 105 4.41 -17.47 -0.78
CA ASP A 105 3.50 -18.17 0.13
C ASP A 105 2.06 -18.06 -0.41
N PRO A 106 1.44 -19.19 -0.85
CA PRO A 106 0.12 -19.16 -1.48
C PRO A 106 -0.98 -18.53 -0.61
N ARG A 107 -0.84 -18.53 0.72
CA ARG A 107 -1.82 -17.90 1.62
C ARG A 107 -1.95 -16.41 1.40
N LEU A 108 -0.88 -15.73 0.95
CA LEU A 108 -0.93 -14.30 0.62
C LEU A 108 -1.85 -14.01 -0.58
N SER A 109 -1.97 -14.95 -1.53
CA SER A 109 -2.91 -14.82 -2.64
C SER A 109 -4.37 -14.73 -2.20
N LEU A 110 -4.71 -15.21 -1.00
CA LEU A 110 -6.07 -15.14 -0.47
C LEU A 110 -6.54 -13.71 -0.20
N LEU A 111 -5.62 -12.74 -0.05
CA LEU A 111 -5.97 -11.32 -0.02
C LEU A 111 -6.60 -10.84 -1.33
N GLU A 112 -6.24 -11.46 -2.44
CA GLU A 112 -6.73 -11.13 -3.77
C GLU A 112 -7.74 -12.17 -4.29
N MET A 113 -8.39 -12.92 -3.38
CA MET A 113 -9.39 -13.90 -3.79
C MET A 113 -10.55 -13.23 -4.53
N PRO A 114 -10.87 -13.68 -5.75
CA PRO A 114 -11.95 -13.07 -6.52
C PRO A 114 -13.29 -13.12 -5.79
N PHE A 115 -14.01 -12.01 -5.85
CA PHE A 115 -15.34 -11.82 -5.25
C PHE A 115 -15.43 -12.09 -3.75
N LEU A 116 -14.31 -12.04 -3.03
CA LEU A 116 -14.29 -12.24 -1.58
C LEU A 116 -15.11 -11.17 -0.85
N PHE A 117 -15.09 -9.94 -1.36
CA PHE A 117 -15.88 -8.83 -0.82
C PHE A 117 -16.81 -8.22 -1.87
N GLY A 118 -17.93 -7.69 -1.38
CA GLY A 118 -18.95 -7.07 -2.21
C GLY A 118 -18.90 -5.54 -2.22
N SER A 119 -18.01 -4.92 -1.43
CA SER A 119 -17.94 -3.45 -1.33
C SER A 119 -16.58 -3.00 -0.78
N ASN A 120 -16.26 -1.72 -0.99
CA ASN A 120 -15.08 -1.09 -0.38
C ASN A 120 -15.18 -1.08 1.15
N GLU A 121 -16.37 -0.88 1.70
CA GLU A 121 -16.61 -0.89 3.14
C GLU A 121 -16.35 -2.27 3.75
N ALA A 122 -16.75 -3.36 3.07
CA ALA A 122 -16.44 -4.72 3.50
C ALA A 122 -14.92 -4.99 3.46
N THR A 123 -14.24 -4.55 2.40
CA THR A 123 -12.78 -4.62 2.30
C THR A 123 -12.11 -3.85 3.44
N ASN A 124 -12.53 -2.62 3.71
CA ASN A 124 -12.02 -1.81 4.81
C ASN A 124 -12.18 -2.47 6.18
N TYR A 125 -13.36 -3.06 6.43
CA TYR A 125 -13.62 -3.80 7.68
C TYR A 125 -12.63 -4.94 7.87
N SER A 126 -12.20 -5.60 6.79
CA SER A 126 -11.28 -6.74 6.85
C SER A 126 -9.81 -6.36 7.08
N CYS A 127 -9.39 -5.12 6.85
CA CYS A 127 -7.99 -4.71 6.92
C CYS A 127 -7.34 -5.08 8.27
N ARG A 128 -7.91 -4.68 9.39
CA ARG A 128 -7.34 -4.95 10.73
C ARG A 128 -7.37 -6.44 11.11
N PRO A 129 -8.48 -7.21 10.91
CA PRO A 129 -8.45 -8.67 11.06
C PRO A 129 -7.39 -9.35 10.20
N PHE A 130 -7.23 -8.93 8.96
CA PHE A 130 -6.24 -9.51 8.05
C PHE A 130 -4.80 -9.23 8.46
N VAL A 131 -4.48 -8.01 8.94
CA VAL A 131 -3.14 -7.76 9.51
C VAL A 131 -2.82 -8.80 10.59
N ARG A 132 -3.74 -9.02 11.53
CA ARG A 132 -3.52 -10.01 12.62
C ARG A 132 -3.37 -11.44 12.10
N LEU A 133 -4.13 -11.80 11.07
CA LEU A 133 -4.10 -13.15 10.49
C LEU A 133 -2.83 -13.40 9.66
N PHE A 134 -2.37 -12.41 8.90
CA PHE A 134 -1.22 -12.55 8.00
C PHE A 134 0.13 -12.25 8.66
N ASP A 135 0.17 -11.43 9.72
CA ASP A 135 1.43 -11.04 10.39
C ASP A 135 2.31 -12.23 10.81
N PRO A 136 1.80 -13.36 11.35
CA PRO A 136 2.62 -14.53 11.64
C PRO A 136 3.32 -15.11 10.40
N ILE A 137 2.67 -15.08 9.24
CA ILE A 137 3.26 -15.53 7.97
C ILE A 137 4.38 -14.59 7.56
N LEU A 138 4.15 -13.28 7.63
CA LEU A 138 5.14 -12.27 7.31
C LEU A 138 6.38 -12.39 8.20
N GLN A 139 6.19 -12.61 9.50
CA GLN A 139 7.30 -12.80 10.43
C GLN A 139 8.11 -14.07 10.13
N GLN A 140 7.44 -15.19 9.88
CA GLN A 140 8.08 -16.49 9.69
C GLN A 140 8.79 -16.59 8.34
N LYS A 141 8.15 -16.13 7.27
CA LYS A 141 8.63 -16.32 5.89
C LYS A 141 9.48 -15.17 5.38
N PHE A 142 9.17 -13.95 5.79
CA PHE A 142 9.75 -12.75 5.21
C PHE A 142 10.55 -11.90 6.21
N ASN A 143 10.75 -12.38 7.46
CA ASN A 143 11.41 -11.61 8.51
C ASN A 143 10.86 -10.17 8.58
N ALA A 144 9.57 -10.02 8.39
CA ALA A 144 8.85 -8.75 8.34
C ALA A 144 7.69 -8.75 9.34
N LYS A 145 7.44 -7.61 9.98
CA LYS A 145 6.26 -7.33 10.81
C LYS A 145 5.26 -6.58 9.96
N GLY A 146 4.03 -7.07 9.88
CA GLY A 146 2.90 -6.34 9.30
C GLY A 146 2.38 -5.28 10.28
N LEU A 147 2.30 -4.02 9.86
CA LEU A 147 1.80 -2.93 10.69
C LEU A 147 0.34 -2.62 10.41
N ALA A 148 0.01 -2.33 9.16
CA ALA A 148 -1.35 -2.00 8.74
C ALA A 148 -1.61 -2.46 7.31
N LEU A 149 -2.87 -2.72 6.97
CA LEU A 149 -3.37 -2.88 5.61
C LEU A 149 -4.25 -1.68 5.25
N THR A 150 -4.09 -1.20 4.04
CA THR A 150 -4.90 -0.14 3.45
C THR A 150 -5.70 -0.70 2.28
N ASN A 151 -6.94 -0.25 2.12
CA ASN A 151 -7.70 -0.51 0.91
C ASN A 151 -7.44 0.61 -0.10
N THR A 152 -6.87 0.25 -1.24
CA THR A 152 -6.56 1.17 -2.34
C THR A 152 -7.63 1.16 -3.46
N GLY A 153 -8.78 0.58 -3.18
CA GLY A 153 -9.83 0.30 -4.17
C GLY A 153 -9.66 -1.07 -4.82
N GLY A 154 -10.69 -1.53 -5.51
CA GLY A 154 -10.66 -2.82 -6.19
C GLY A 154 -10.06 -2.74 -7.58
N LEU A 155 -9.50 -3.87 -8.05
CA LEU A 155 -9.15 -4.01 -9.45
C LEU A 155 -10.40 -4.05 -10.31
N GLN A 156 -10.36 -3.42 -11.47
CA GLN A 156 -11.41 -3.40 -12.46
C GLN A 156 -10.85 -3.80 -13.83
N LEU A 157 -11.71 -4.07 -14.79
CA LEU A 157 -11.30 -4.44 -16.14
C LEU A 157 -11.35 -3.21 -17.05
N TRP A 158 -10.23 -2.90 -17.70
CA TRP A 158 -10.06 -1.78 -18.62
C TRP A 158 -9.65 -2.30 -20.00
N THR A 159 -10.39 -1.94 -21.04
CA THR A 159 -10.23 -2.58 -22.34
C THR A 159 -10.34 -1.60 -23.51
N SER A 160 -9.76 -1.98 -24.65
CA SER A 160 -9.88 -1.24 -25.91
C SER A 160 -11.30 -1.31 -26.50
N LYS A 161 -12.04 -2.39 -26.22
CA LYS A 161 -13.44 -2.62 -26.62
C LYS A 161 -14.32 -2.82 -25.41
N PRO A 162 -15.61 -2.46 -25.45
CA PRO A 162 -16.53 -2.70 -24.33
C PRO A 162 -16.59 -4.19 -23.98
N VAL A 163 -16.54 -4.50 -22.67
CA VAL A 163 -16.80 -5.83 -22.12
C VAL A 163 -17.98 -5.70 -21.18
N LYS A 164 -19.09 -6.30 -21.53
CA LYS A 164 -20.37 -6.23 -20.79
C LYS A 164 -20.87 -7.60 -20.34
N THR A 165 -20.36 -8.66 -20.97
CA THR A 165 -20.73 -10.05 -20.70
C THR A 165 -19.45 -10.92 -20.70
N LEU A 166 -19.57 -12.17 -20.21
CA LEU A 166 -18.47 -13.16 -20.28
C LEU A 166 -18.01 -13.42 -21.70
N GLU A 167 -18.94 -13.40 -22.63
CA GLU A 167 -18.70 -13.68 -24.04
C GLU A 167 -17.79 -12.62 -24.68
N ASP A 168 -17.86 -11.37 -24.22
CA ASP A 168 -17.03 -10.26 -24.70
C ASP A 168 -15.53 -10.41 -24.33
N LEU A 169 -15.20 -11.22 -23.30
CA LEU A 169 -13.83 -11.50 -22.90
C LEU A 169 -13.12 -12.49 -23.84
N LYS A 170 -13.89 -13.24 -24.61
CA LYS A 170 -13.32 -14.29 -25.47
C LYS A 170 -12.38 -13.71 -26.51
N GLY A 171 -11.14 -14.21 -26.49
CA GLY A 171 -10.09 -13.80 -27.43
C GLY A 171 -9.36 -12.51 -27.04
N LEU A 172 -9.74 -11.83 -25.95
CA LEU A 172 -9.00 -10.68 -25.45
C LEU A 172 -7.77 -11.12 -24.65
N MET A 173 -6.66 -10.44 -24.87
CA MET A 173 -5.45 -10.52 -24.06
C MET A 173 -5.45 -9.42 -23.01
N ILE A 174 -5.44 -9.79 -21.73
CA ILE A 174 -5.54 -8.87 -20.61
C ILE A 174 -4.25 -8.88 -19.79
N GLY A 175 -3.64 -7.72 -19.63
CA GLY A 175 -2.49 -7.52 -18.76
C GLY A 175 -2.89 -7.71 -17.30
N THR A 176 -2.14 -8.53 -16.55
CA THR A 176 -2.41 -8.87 -15.17
C THR A 176 -1.13 -8.77 -14.34
N ILE A 177 -1.26 -8.31 -13.08
CA ILE A 177 -0.12 -8.04 -12.19
C ILE A 177 0.08 -9.10 -11.10
N SER A 178 -0.89 -10.00 -10.90
CA SER A 178 -0.84 -11.03 -9.86
C SER A 178 -1.34 -12.39 -10.34
N PRO A 179 -0.97 -13.48 -9.67
CA PRO A 179 -1.50 -14.81 -9.97
C PRO A 179 -3.03 -14.88 -9.91
N SER A 180 -3.65 -14.21 -8.92
CA SER A 180 -5.11 -14.20 -8.74
C SER A 180 -5.80 -13.46 -9.87
N SER A 181 -5.31 -12.31 -10.31
CA SER A 181 -5.86 -11.60 -11.46
C SER A 181 -5.67 -12.36 -12.78
N ALA A 182 -4.55 -13.07 -12.93
CA ALA A 182 -4.32 -13.93 -14.10
C ALA A 182 -5.28 -15.12 -14.12
N ARG A 183 -5.52 -15.76 -12.98
CA ARG A 183 -6.48 -16.87 -12.86
C ARG A 183 -7.91 -16.39 -13.12
N LEU A 184 -8.29 -15.24 -12.53
CA LEU A 184 -9.58 -14.60 -12.79
C LEU A 184 -9.86 -14.47 -14.29
N ILE A 185 -8.96 -13.83 -15.05
CA ILE A 185 -9.15 -13.61 -16.48
C ILE A 185 -9.25 -14.91 -17.26
N LYS A 186 -8.40 -15.91 -16.97
CA LYS A 186 -8.44 -17.23 -17.63
C LYS A 186 -9.77 -17.95 -17.38
N ASP A 187 -10.21 -18.00 -16.15
CA ASP A 187 -11.44 -18.71 -15.77
C ASP A 187 -12.69 -18.00 -16.30
N LEU A 188 -12.65 -16.68 -16.48
CA LEU A 188 -13.70 -15.92 -17.15
C LEU A 188 -13.70 -16.08 -18.68
N GLY A 189 -12.64 -16.65 -19.28
CA GLY A 189 -12.57 -16.98 -20.71
C GLY A 189 -11.69 -16.07 -21.56
N GLY A 190 -10.95 -15.14 -20.94
CA GLY A 190 -9.93 -14.33 -21.57
C GLY A 190 -8.54 -14.98 -21.53
N SER A 191 -7.54 -14.30 -22.09
CA SER A 191 -6.14 -14.68 -22.03
C SER A 191 -5.39 -13.71 -21.10
N ALA A 192 -4.73 -14.21 -20.07
CA ALA A 192 -3.96 -13.39 -19.13
C ALA A 192 -2.49 -13.30 -19.57
N VAL A 193 -1.95 -12.09 -19.61
CA VAL A 193 -0.54 -11.80 -19.91
C VAL A 193 0.08 -11.11 -18.69
N PRO A 194 1.07 -11.72 -18.03
CA PRO A 194 1.75 -11.09 -16.90
C PRO A 194 2.53 -9.86 -17.37
N ILE A 195 2.16 -8.68 -16.91
CA ILE A 195 2.79 -7.40 -17.24
C ILE A 195 2.82 -6.55 -15.98
N MET A 196 4.00 -6.02 -15.63
CA MET A 196 4.12 -5.10 -14.50
C MET A 196 3.32 -3.82 -14.76
N TRP A 197 2.78 -3.25 -13.71
CA TRP A 197 1.95 -2.05 -13.83
C TRP A 197 2.68 -0.87 -14.47
N THR A 198 3.99 -0.74 -14.24
CA THR A 198 4.86 0.27 -14.86
C THR A 198 5.00 0.11 -16.37
N ASP A 199 4.86 -1.10 -16.88
CA ASP A 199 5.05 -1.44 -18.31
C ASP A 199 3.70 -1.53 -19.05
N MET A 200 2.59 -1.44 -18.33
CA MET A 200 1.25 -1.65 -18.84
C MET A 200 0.86 -0.62 -19.90
N TYR A 201 1.27 0.64 -19.74
CA TYR A 201 0.99 1.70 -20.73
C TYR A 201 1.59 1.36 -22.08
N GLU A 202 2.85 0.98 -22.09
CA GLU A 202 3.57 0.62 -23.32
C GLU A 202 2.98 -0.62 -24.00
N ALA A 203 2.64 -1.65 -23.20
CA ALA A 203 2.03 -2.87 -23.69
C ALA A 203 0.66 -2.63 -24.35
N LEU A 204 -0.17 -1.77 -23.76
CA LEU A 204 -1.45 -1.35 -24.34
C LEU A 204 -1.27 -0.49 -25.59
N GLN A 205 -0.34 0.46 -25.57
CA GLN A 205 -0.04 1.33 -26.71
C GLN A 205 0.45 0.53 -27.92
N LYS A 206 1.31 -0.46 -27.69
CA LYS A 206 1.82 -1.38 -28.71
C LYS A 206 0.83 -2.50 -29.07
N LYS A 207 -0.33 -2.56 -28.44
CA LYS A 207 -1.35 -3.60 -28.65
C LYS A 207 -0.85 -5.02 -28.37
N VAL A 208 0.11 -5.16 -27.43
CA VAL A 208 0.54 -6.47 -26.91
C VAL A 208 -0.60 -7.09 -26.08
N VAL A 209 -1.41 -6.25 -25.46
CA VAL A 209 -2.64 -6.63 -24.75
C VAL A 209 -3.79 -5.73 -25.19
N ASP A 210 -5.03 -6.24 -25.08
CA ASP A 210 -6.27 -5.54 -25.42
C ASP A 210 -6.85 -4.77 -24.24
N GLY A 211 -6.35 -5.07 -23.04
CA GLY A 211 -6.82 -4.46 -21.81
C GLY A 211 -5.94 -4.80 -20.63
N ALA A 212 -6.34 -4.32 -19.44
CA ALA A 212 -5.63 -4.54 -18.18
C ALA A 212 -6.59 -4.73 -17.02
N MET A 213 -6.19 -5.54 -16.03
CA MET A 213 -6.74 -5.52 -14.68
C MET A 213 -5.99 -4.46 -13.88
N GLN A 214 -6.68 -3.38 -13.48
CA GLN A 214 -6.08 -2.26 -12.76
C GLN A 214 -7.09 -1.60 -11.83
N GLY A 215 -6.62 -1.03 -10.71
CA GLY A 215 -7.45 -0.17 -9.86
C GLY A 215 -7.92 1.08 -10.59
N THR A 216 -9.06 1.64 -10.20
CA THR A 216 -9.59 2.87 -10.80
C THR A 216 -8.56 3.98 -10.74
N HIS A 217 -8.04 4.28 -9.57
CA HIS A 217 -6.99 5.30 -9.43
C HIS A 217 -5.68 4.92 -10.17
N GLY A 218 -5.31 3.65 -10.19
CA GLY A 218 -4.13 3.17 -10.92
C GLY A 218 -4.16 3.47 -12.41
N MET A 219 -5.34 3.48 -13.02
CA MET A 219 -5.56 3.92 -14.41
C MET A 219 -5.15 5.38 -14.63
N ILE A 220 -5.38 6.24 -13.63
CA ILE A 220 -5.03 7.67 -13.69
C ILE A 220 -3.54 7.84 -13.41
N ALA A 221 -3.03 7.24 -12.34
CA ALA A 221 -1.64 7.33 -11.94
C ALA A 221 -0.67 6.88 -13.04
N THR A 222 -1.07 5.86 -13.82
CA THR A 222 -0.30 5.33 -14.95
C THR A 222 -0.75 5.86 -16.32
N GLN A 223 -1.70 6.79 -16.36
CA GLN A 223 -2.26 7.42 -17.56
C GLN A 223 -2.86 6.43 -18.59
N LEU A 224 -3.23 5.23 -18.16
CA LEU A 224 -3.78 4.19 -19.07
C LEU A 224 -5.07 4.64 -19.77
N TYR A 225 -5.82 5.60 -19.17
CA TYR A 225 -7.00 6.21 -19.78
C TYR A 225 -6.73 6.88 -21.15
N GLN A 226 -5.46 7.14 -21.49
CA GLN A 226 -5.08 7.65 -22.81
C GLN A 226 -5.15 6.56 -23.89
N VAL A 227 -4.86 5.31 -23.56
CA VAL A 227 -4.73 4.19 -24.49
C VAL A 227 -5.90 3.19 -24.44
N VAL A 228 -6.68 3.13 -23.36
CA VAL A 228 -7.92 2.35 -23.25
C VAL A 228 -9.09 3.24 -22.82
N LYS A 229 -10.27 2.98 -23.37
CA LYS A 229 -11.43 3.88 -23.26
C LYS A 229 -12.68 3.21 -22.68
N ASN A 230 -12.61 1.96 -22.24
CA ASN A 230 -13.75 1.27 -21.67
C ASN A 230 -13.36 0.64 -20.34
N GLY A 231 -14.10 0.98 -19.29
CA GLY A 231 -13.99 0.39 -17.96
C GLY A 231 -15.22 -0.44 -17.62
N THR A 232 -15.02 -1.70 -17.23
CA THR A 232 -16.08 -2.55 -16.66
C THR A 232 -15.86 -2.65 -15.17
N ILE A 233 -16.77 -2.08 -14.40
CA ILE A 233 -16.72 -2.00 -12.94
C ILE A 233 -17.54 -3.13 -12.36
N PHE A 234 -16.92 -4.05 -11.64
CA PHE A 234 -17.58 -5.23 -11.05
C PHE A 234 -16.93 -5.73 -9.75
N PHE A 235 -15.88 -5.02 -9.30
CA PHE A 235 -15.16 -5.27 -8.05
C PHE A 235 -14.77 -6.74 -7.83
N PRO A 236 -14.03 -7.33 -8.75
CA PRO A 236 -13.70 -8.76 -8.64
C PRO A 236 -12.61 -9.05 -7.63
N ILE A 237 -11.68 -8.13 -7.40
CA ILE A 237 -10.52 -8.30 -6.51
C ILE A 237 -10.34 -7.01 -5.71
N SER A 238 -10.25 -7.15 -4.39
CA SER A 238 -9.91 -6.04 -3.50
C SER A 238 -8.45 -5.62 -3.64
N GLY A 239 -8.18 -4.32 -3.62
CA GLY A 239 -6.83 -3.77 -3.64
C GLY A 239 -6.32 -3.55 -2.21
N TYR A 240 -5.35 -4.36 -1.77
CA TYR A 240 -4.72 -4.21 -0.48
C TYR A 240 -3.26 -3.83 -0.65
N ASN A 241 -2.86 -2.68 -0.10
CA ASN A 241 -1.48 -2.38 0.20
C ASN A 241 -1.24 -2.51 1.70
N GLY A 242 -0.02 -2.81 2.10
CA GLY A 242 0.28 -2.97 3.52
C GLY A 242 1.68 -2.54 3.89
N TYR A 243 1.76 -1.89 5.05
CA TYR A 243 3.02 -1.53 5.66
C TYR A 243 3.68 -2.73 6.29
N THR A 244 4.92 -2.98 5.90
CA THR A 244 5.81 -3.95 6.52
C THR A 244 7.07 -3.27 7.03
N ILE A 245 7.61 -3.77 8.15
CA ILE A 245 8.91 -3.37 8.68
C ILE A 245 9.77 -4.60 8.91
N ASN A 246 11.07 -4.52 8.64
CA ASN A 246 12.01 -5.58 8.97
C ASN A 246 11.89 -5.98 10.45
N LEU A 247 11.68 -7.27 10.71
CA LEU A 247 11.41 -7.79 12.05
C LEU A 247 12.57 -7.54 13.03
N ASN A 248 13.81 -7.55 12.56
CA ASN A 248 14.96 -7.30 13.41
C ASN A 248 15.06 -5.81 13.78
N VAL A 249 14.70 -4.90 12.86
CA VAL A 249 14.59 -3.47 13.15
C VAL A 249 13.49 -3.25 14.17
N TRP A 250 12.31 -3.82 13.96
CA TRP A 250 11.18 -3.74 14.88
C TRP A 250 11.54 -4.23 16.29
N LYS A 251 12.18 -5.40 16.41
CA LYS A 251 12.55 -5.98 17.72
C LYS A 251 13.51 -5.09 18.52
N LYS A 252 14.43 -4.39 17.84
CA LYS A 252 15.39 -3.48 18.48
C LYS A 252 14.83 -2.11 18.84
N MET A 253 13.66 -1.77 18.28
CA MET A 253 13.03 -0.47 18.49
C MET A 253 12.50 -0.35 19.92
N PRO A 254 12.69 0.79 20.62
CA PRO A 254 12.09 1.05 21.91
C PRO A 254 10.56 1.01 21.86
N GLN A 255 9.90 0.63 22.95
CA GLN A 255 8.44 0.46 22.96
C GLN A 255 7.71 1.73 22.57
N HIS A 256 8.09 2.89 23.13
CA HIS A 256 7.44 4.18 22.82
C HIS A 256 7.54 4.55 21.34
N ILE A 257 8.63 4.16 20.64
CA ILE A 257 8.75 4.36 19.18
C ILE A 257 7.89 3.37 18.40
N LYS A 258 7.81 2.10 18.86
CA LYS A 258 6.87 1.12 18.29
C LYS A 258 5.43 1.59 18.38
N ASP A 259 5.04 2.15 19.51
CA ASP A 259 3.69 2.64 19.74
C ASP A 259 3.37 3.81 18.79
N VAL A 260 4.30 4.76 18.64
CA VAL A 260 4.16 5.86 17.68
C VAL A 260 4.08 5.35 16.25
N LEU A 261 4.97 4.42 15.87
CA LEU A 261 5.00 3.88 14.50
C LEU A 261 3.70 3.12 14.16
N GLN A 262 3.22 2.29 15.09
CA GLN A 262 1.97 1.56 14.92
C GLN A 262 0.77 2.49 14.81
N GLU A 263 0.68 3.48 15.69
CA GLU A 263 -0.42 4.46 15.69
C GLU A 263 -0.46 5.26 14.38
N GLU A 264 0.70 5.74 13.89
CA GLU A 264 0.74 6.49 12.63
C GLU A 264 0.51 5.60 11.40
N ALA A 265 0.90 4.32 11.44
CA ALA A 265 0.52 3.36 10.40
C ALA A 265 -0.99 3.10 10.36
N ASP A 266 -1.62 2.97 11.54
CA ASP A 266 -3.08 2.84 11.66
C ASP A 266 -3.80 4.11 11.17
N ASN A 267 -3.29 5.30 11.53
CA ASN A 267 -3.83 6.59 11.08
C ASN A 267 -3.75 6.73 9.54
N ALA A 268 -2.63 6.32 8.93
CA ALA A 268 -2.48 6.33 7.48
C ALA A 268 -3.45 5.36 6.80
N ALA A 269 -3.66 4.17 7.38
CA ALA A 269 -4.63 3.20 6.89
C ALA A 269 -6.08 3.71 7.01
N ASP A 270 -6.46 4.30 8.14
CA ASP A 270 -7.78 4.86 8.36
C ASP A 270 -8.05 6.06 7.43
N TRP A 271 -7.03 6.90 7.18
CA TRP A 271 -7.12 7.98 6.20
C TRP A 271 -7.35 7.46 4.78
N MET A 272 -6.57 6.46 4.34
CA MET A 272 -6.73 5.86 3.01
C MET A 272 -8.08 5.18 2.85
N THR A 273 -8.54 4.46 3.87
CA THR A 273 -9.89 3.87 3.94
C THR A 273 -10.98 4.92 3.69
N LYS A 274 -10.87 6.08 4.37
CA LYS A 274 -11.82 7.17 4.19
C LYS A 274 -11.76 7.71 2.76
N VAL A 275 -10.57 7.97 2.24
CA VAL A 275 -10.38 8.52 0.89
C VAL A 275 -10.92 7.56 -0.18
N SER A 276 -10.60 6.27 -0.07
CA SER A 276 -11.06 5.26 -1.04
C SER A 276 -12.58 5.09 -1.10
N THR A 277 -13.28 5.35 0.01
CA THR A 277 -14.75 5.21 0.08
C THR A 277 -15.52 6.49 -0.24
N THR A 278 -14.89 7.67 -0.14
CA THR A 278 -15.64 8.94 -0.24
C THR A 278 -15.19 9.85 -1.37
N GLN A 279 -13.94 9.81 -1.77
CA GLN A 279 -13.35 10.85 -2.59
C GLN A 279 -12.74 10.32 -3.88
N LEU A 280 -12.06 9.17 -3.80
CA LEU A 280 -11.31 8.64 -4.93
C LEU A 280 -12.22 8.32 -6.13
N GLY A 281 -13.37 7.68 -5.89
CA GLY A 281 -14.31 7.32 -6.95
C GLY A 281 -14.86 8.53 -7.70
N ASP A 282 -15.27 9.57 -6.97
CA ASP A 282 -15.85 10.78 -7.58
C ASP A 282 -14.81 11.56 -8.39
N ASP A 283 -13.58 11.72 -7.86
CA ASP A 283 -12.49 12.41 -8.53
C ASP A 283 -12.01 11.65 -9.77
N ASP A 284 -11.85 10.34 -9.66
CA ASP A 284 -11.46 9.47 -10.78
C ASP A 284 -12.49 9.49 -11.91
N MET A 285 -13.78 9.43 -11.58
CA MET A 285 -14.88 9.49 -12.56
C MET A 285 -14.91 10.80 -13.33
N LYS A 286 -14.55 11.91 -12.69
CA LYS A 286 -14.41 13.20 -13.37
C LYS A 286 -13.33 13.15 -14.42
N VAL A 287 -12.13 12.64 -14.06
CA VAL A 287 -11.03 12.48 -15.01
C VAL A 287 -11.42 11.58 -16.18
N TYR A 288 -12.09 10.46 -15.92
CA TYR A 288 -12.56 9.56 -16.98
C TYR A 288 -13.52 10.23 -17.93
N LYS A 289 -14.51 10.94 -17.41
CA LYS A 289 -15.49 11.68 -18.22
C LYS A 289 -14.83 12.74 -19.10
N GLU A 290 -13.91 13.53 -18.54
CA GLU A 290 -13.16 14.56 -19.26
C GLU A 290 -12.28 13.98 -20.37
N ASN A 291 -11.82 12.73 -20.22
CA ASN A 291 -10.96 12.03 -21.19
C ASN A 291 -11.70 11.04 -22.09
N GLY A 292 -13.03 11.04 -22.09
CA GLY A 292 -13.85 10.20 -22.97
C GLY A 292 -13.75 8.70 -22.67
N VAL A 293 -13.51 8.33 -21.41
CA VAL A 293 -13.57 6.92 -20.96
C VAL A 293 -15.01 6.56 -20.65
N SER A 294 -15.50 5.50 -21.26
CA SER A 294 -16.83 4.95 -21.01
C SER A 294 -16.79 3.97 -19.84
N ILE A 295 -17.59 4.21 -18.81
CA ILE A 295 -17.70 3.34 -17.65
C ILE A 295 -19.00 2.53 -17.75
N TYR A 296 -18.86 1.22 -17.61
CA TYR A 296 -19.99 0.28 -17.55
C TYR A 296 -19.96 -0.44 -16.19
N ILE A 297 -21.01 -0.20 -15.39
CA ILE A 297 -21.19 -0.92 -14.13
C ILE A 297 -21.87 -2.24 -14.46
N LEU A 298 -21.21 -3.35 -14.11
CA LEU A 298 -21.73 -4.67 -14.40
C LEU A 298 -23.03 -4.91 -13.61
N PRO A 299 -24.15 -5.23 -14.27
CA PRO A 299 -25.39 -5.55 -13.57
C PRO A 299 -25.20 -6.73 -12.61
N GLN A 300 -25.91 -6.72 -11.49
CA GLN A 300 -25.80 -7.76 -10.46
C GLN A 300 -25.98 -9.18 -11.02
N ALA A 301 -26.97 -9.39 -11.88
CA ALA A 301 -27.23 -10.69 -12.49
C ALA A 301 -26.03 -11.20 -13.34
N GLU A 302 -25.34 -10.31 -14.05
CA GLU A 302 -24.15 -10.69 -14.81
C GLU A 302 -22.96 -10.89 -13.90
N ARG A 303 -22.80 -10.06 -12.85
CA ARG A 303 -21.76 -10.25 -11.82
C ARG A 303 -21.91 -11.62 -11.14
N GLU A 304 -23.13 -12.03 -10.79
CA GLU A 304 -23.40 -13.35 -10.21
C GLU A 304 -23.04 -14.51 -11.18
N ARG A 305 -23.22 -14.33 -12.50
CA ARG A 305 -22.74 -15.31 -13.50
C ARG A 305 -21.21 -15.45 -13.45
N TRP A 306 -20.49 -14.33 -13.31
CA TRP A 306 -19.04 -14.32 -13.22
C TRP A 306 -18.56 -14.94 -11.92
N GLU A 307 -19.18 -14.60 -10.79
CA GLU A 307 -18.92 -15.22 -9.47
C GLU A 307 -19.10 -16.75 -9.52
N LYS A 308 -20.24 -17.21 -10.05
CA LYS A 308 -20.53 -18.64 -10.17
C LYS A 308 -19.46 -19.38 -11.00
N LYS A 309 -18.91 -18.74 -12.02
CA LYS A 309 -17.87 -19.34 -12.85
C LYS A 309 -16.55 -19.49 -12.09
N LEU A 310 -16.30 -18.63 -11.10
CA LEU A 310 -15.09 -18.64 -10.28
C LEU A 310 -15.23 -19.39 -8.96
N ALA A 311 -16.44 -19.80 -8.59
CA ALA A 311 -16.68 -20.53 -7.34
C ALA A 311 -15.75 -21.77 -7.17
N PRO A 312 -15.51 -22.61 -8.21
CA PRO A 312 -14.61 -23.76 -8.07
C PRO A 312 -13.18 -23.35 -7.70
N TYR A 313 -12.68 -22.24 -8.24
CA TYR A 313 -11.34 -21.71 -7.90
C TYR A 313 -11.30 -21.25 -6.43
N THR A 314 -12.31 -20.50 -5.99
CA THR A 314 -12.39 -20.02 -4.61
C THR A 314 -12.46 -21.20 -3.64
N GLU A 315 -13.29 -22.21 -3.90
CA GLU A 315 -13.42 -23.41 -3.09
C GLU A 315 -12.09 -24.20 -3.02
N GLU A 316 -11.40 -24.35 -4.15
CA GLU A 316 -10.10 -25.01 -4.23
C GLU A 316 -9.05 -24.33 -3.35
N GLU A 317 -8.88 -23.00 -3.48
CA GLU A 317 -7.86 -22.25 -2.73
C GLU A 317 -8.17 -22.20 -1.23
N ILE A 318 -9.43 -22.05 -0.85
CA ILE A 318 -9.87 -22.10 0.54
C ILE A 318 -9.61 -23.49 1.12
N SER A 319 -9.95 -24.57 0.39
CA SER A 319 -9.72 -25.93 0.83
C SER A 319 -8.23 -26.23 1.02
N LYS A 320 -7.38 -25.83 0.07
CA LYS A 320 -5.91 -25.98 0.17
C LYS A 320 -5.32 -25.25 1.37
N SER A 321 -5.94 -24.15 1.77
CA SER A 321 -5.46 -23.31 2.86
C SER A 321 -5.93 -23.78 4.25
N GLY A 322 -6.79 -24.80 4.34
CA GLY A 322 -7.25 -25.42 5.59
C GLY A 322 -7.93 -24.39 6.51
N ASP A 323 -7.55 -24.41 7.80
CA ASP A 323 -8.15 -23.52 8.80
C ASP A 323 -7.86 -22.03 8.54
N PHE A 324 -6.74 -21.72 7.89
CA PHE A 324 -6.43 -20.37 7.48
C PHE A 324 -7.46 -19.85 6.46
N GLY A 325 -7.79 -20.65 5.46
CA GLY A 325 -8.83 -20.33 4.47
C GLY A 325 -10.22 -20.18 5.12
N LYS A 326 -10.57 -21.03 6.09
CA LYS A 326 -11.83 -20.91 6.84
C LYS A 326 -11.92 -19.56 7.58
N GLU A 327 -10.82 -19.12 8.22
CA GLU A 327 -10.81 -17.83 8.92
C GLU A 327 -10.93 -16.65 7.96
N ILE A 328 -10.31 -16.71 6.77
CA ILE A 328 -10.54 -15.73 5.69
C ILE A 328 -12.02 -15.64 5.35
N MET A 329 -12.68 -16.79 5.10
CA MET A 329 -14.10 -16.83 4.74
C MET A 329 -15.01 -16.33 5.86
N LYS A 330 -14.66 -16.59 7.12
CA LYS A 330 -15.38 -16.08 8.28
C LYS A 330 -15.30 -14.55 8.34
N ILE A 331 -14.10 -13.98 8.22
CA ILE A 331 -13.90 -12.51 8.19
C ILE A 331 -14.66 -11.89 7.03
N ALA A 332 -14.58 -12.49 5.83
CA ALA A 332 -15.30 -12.02 4.65
C ALA A 332 -16.82 -12.10 4.83
N GLY A 333 -17.33 -13.20 5.39
CA GLY A 333 -18.76 -13.36 5.67
C GLY A 333 -19.30 -12.33 6.66
N GLU A 334 -18.55 -12.03 7.73
CA GLU A 334 -18.90 -10.99 8.70
C GLU A 334 -18.89 -9.59 8.03
N ALA A 335 -17.87 -9.31 7.23
CA ALA A 335 -17.74 -8.05 6.50
C ALA A 335 -18.90 -7.83 5.51
N ASN A 336 -19.18 -8.83 4.66
CA ASN A 336 -20.24 -8.77 3.65
C ASN A 336 -21.65 -8.71 4.26
N LYS A 337 -21.85 -9.36 5.41
CA LYS A 337 -23.11 -9.26 6.15
C LYS A 337 -23.35 -7.84 6.66
N ARG A 338 -22.28 -7.18 7.13
CA ARG A 338 -22.35 -5.81 7.66
C ARG A 338 -22.40 -4.77 6.54
N PHE A 339 -21.70 -5.03 5.44
CA PHE A 339 -21.56 -4.14 4.29
C PHE A 339 -21.84 -4.95 3.00
N PRO A 340 -23.11 -5.15 2.65
CA PRO A 340 -23.48 -5.94 1.46
C PRO A 340 -22.98 -5.29 0.17
N TYR A 341 -23.08 -6.03 -0.93
CA TYR A 341 -22.68 -5.56 -2.25
C TYR A 341 -23.24 -4.16 -2.56
N SER A 342 -22.35 -3.28 -2.93
CA SER A 342 -22.66 -1.91 -3.34
C SER A 342 -21.66 -1.45 -4.38
N ALA A 343 -22.15 -0.96 -5.52
CA ALA A 343 -21.30 -0.29 -6.52
C ALA A 343 -20.88 1.13 -6.08
N ARG A 344 -21.41 1.63 -4.97
CA ARG A 344 -21.05 2.95 -4.44
C ARG A 344 -19.61 2.96 -3.96
N GLY A 345 -18.85 3.95 -4.38
CA GLY A 345 -17.40 4.06 -4.05
C GLY A 345 -16.51 3.06 -4.80
N MET A 346 -17.02 2.34 -5.79
CA MET A 346 -16.22 1.47 -6.65
C MET A 346 -15.66 2.19 -7.88
N TYR A 347 -16.12 3.41 -8.09
CA TYR A 347 -15.76 4.28 -9.20
C TYR A 347 -15.71 5.71 -8.72
#